data_f2ff4a25a90cb1fb11ce776e97756349
#
_entry.id   f2ff4a25a90cb1fb11ce776e97756349
#
_cell.length_a   1.000
_cell.length_b   1.000
_cell.length_c   1.000
_cell.angle_alpha   90.00
_cell.angle_beta   90.00
_cell.angle_gamma   90.00
#
_symmetry.space_group_name_H-M   'P 1'
#
loop_
_entity.id
_entity.type
_entity.pdbx_description
1 polymer ?
#
loop_
_entity_poly.entity_id
_entity_poly.type
_entity_poly.pdbx_seq_one_letter_code
_entity_poly.pdbx_strand_id
1 'polypeptide(L)'
;MLALLVYFLKFNFGNFIDYLFVLVLGLCFVFQSLKIYPYTAFAHYEVQNSSPSASNELSIYTANVLQENKKIKELLSDIKSNDADLMVFTETNTRWINILKKELAETYRYTVEVPLENTYGMVFFSKLESHNAAVHYMVEDSIPSIHTQIILETKDTIQLYAIHPAPPAPQHNPSSVDRDAEMMKVTRLARESKFPVVVLGDFNDVAWSETTTLFQKVSGLLDLRKGRGFYSTYNAKSWFMRWPLDHVFASAHFRIKEVHRGSKIGSDHFPFYAKFTFEPALAAMQKLPEPTAEDLKIAFDQIIEEEKENE
;
A
#
# COMPACT_ATOMS: atom_id res chain seq x y z
N MET A 1 20.00 -6.09 16.82
CA MET A 1 20.33 -5.52 18.14
C MET A 1 20.45 -6.55 19.26
N LEU A 2 19.46 -7.42 19.48
CA LEU A 2 19.52 -8.47 20.52
C LEU A 2 20.74 -9.39 20.34
N ALA A 3 21.03 -9.84 19.11
CA ALA A 3 22.20 -10.68 18.81
C ALA A 3 23.53 -10.00 19.15
N LEU A 4 23.67 -8.71 18.89
CA LEU A 4 24.83 -7.92 19.30
C LEU A 4 24.98 -7.88 20.81
N LEU A 5 23.89 -7.63 21.54
CA LEU A 5 23.90 -7.60 23.01
C LEU A 5 24.30 -8.97 23.60
N VAL A 6 23.72 -10.05 23.09
CA VAL A 6 24.04 -11.42 23.54
C VAL A 6 25.51 -11.78 23.22
N TYR A 7 25.99 -11.36 22.04
CA TYR A 7 27.38 -11.63 21.65
C TYR A 7 28.40 -10.87 22.51
N PHE A 8 28.09 -9.63 22.90
CA PHE A 8 28.95 -8.85 23.80
C PHE A 8 29.21 -9.55 25.15
N LEU A 9 28.29 -10.40 25.62
CA LEU A 9 28.49 -11.19 26.84
C LEU A 9 29.60 -12.27 26.73
N LYS A 10 29.95 -12.68 25.51
CA LYS A 10 30.97 -13.68 25.19
C LYS A 10 32.15 -13.11 24.40
N PHE A 11 32.21 -11.78 24.26
CA PHE A 11 33.23 -11.13 23.45
C PHE A 11 34.65 -11.36 24.03
N ASN A 12 35.53 -11.89 23.19
CA ASN A 12 36.94 -12.07 23.54
C ASN A 12 37.83 -11.01 22.89
N PHE A 13 38.27 -10.06 23.68
CA PHE A 13 39.14 -8.96 23.21
C PHE A 13 40.45 -9.39 22.59
N GLY A 14 40.90 -10.64 22.79
CA GLY A 14 42.07 -11.19 22.14
C GLY A 14 41.82 -11.87 20.80
N ASN A 15 40.55 -11.96 20.35
CA ASN A 15 40.18 -12.70 19.15
C ASN A 15 39.73 -11.75 18.03
N PHE A 16 40.50 -11.65 16.95
CA PHE A 16 40.18 -10.83 15.79
C PHE A 16 38.83 -11.19 15.13
N ILE A 17 38.42 -12.46 15.17
CA ILE A 17 37.15 -12.92 14.60
C ILE A 17 35.97 -12.26 15.29
N ASP A 18 36.05 -12.03 16.61
CA ASP A 18 34.99 -11.38 17.38
C ASP A 18 34.79 -9.91 16.95
N TYR A 19 35.86 -9.20 16.69
CA TYR A 19 35.80 -7.83 16.13
C TYR A 19 35.19 -7.81 14.74
N LEU A 20 35.59 -8.75 13.87
CA LEU A 20 35.03 -8.86 12.52
C LEU A 20 33.52 -9.15 12.56
N PHE A 21 33.09 -10.07 13.42
CA PHE A 21 31.68 -10.40 13.58
C PHE A 21 30.85 -9.21 14.07
N VAL A 22 31.33 -8.49 15.09
CA VAL A 22 30.67 -7.26 15.59
C VAL A 22 30.61 -6.19 14.51
N LEU A 23 31.69 -6.02 13.74
CA LEU A 23 31.73 -5.07 12.62
C LEU A 23 30.66 -5.40 11.57
N VAL A 24 30.58 -6.66 11.12
CA VAL A 24 29.59 -7.10 10.12
C VAL A 24 28.17 -6.89 10.65
N LEU A 25 27.87 -7.31 11.88
CA LEU A 25 26.56 -7.08 12.49
C LEU A 25 26.23 -5.58 12.61
N GLY A 26 27.24 -4.76 12.96
CA GLY A 26 27.10 -3.30 13.02
C GLY A 26 26.77 -2.71 11.67
N LEU A 27 27.47 -3.11 10.60
CA LEU A 27 27.18 -2.68 9.23
C LEU A 27 25.78 -3.12 8.77
N CYS A 28 25.36 -4.36 9.04
CA CYS A 28 24.01 -4.83 8.78
C CYS A 28 22.95 -3.99 9.51
N PHE A 29 23.21 -3.68 10.78
CA PHE A 29 22.30 -2.83 11.57
C PHE A 29 22.18 -1.42 10.98
N VAL A 30 23.32 -0.78 10.62
CA VAL A 30 23.31 0.54 9.98
C VAL A 30 22.57 0.48 8.65
N PHE A 31 22.85 -0.51 7.81
CA PHE A 31 22.18 -0.69 6.52
C PHE A 31 20.66 -0.80 6.68
N GLN A 32 20.17 -1.64 7.58
CA GLN A 32 18.73 -1.76 7.84
C GLN A 32 18.15 -0.48 8.44
N SER A 33 18.87 0.19 9.32
CA SER A 33 18.44 1.46 9.90
C SER A 33 18.28 2.55 8.84
N LEU A 34 19.17 2.61 7.85
CA LEU A 34 19.06 3.54 6.73
C LEU A 34 17.83 3.26 5.85
N LYS A 35 17.52 1.97 5.60
CA LYS A 35 16.32 1.58 4.83
C LYS A 35 15.02 1.99 5.54
N ILE A 36 14.93 1.86 6.86
CA ILE A 36 13.71 2.16 7.62
C ILE A 36 13.63 3.61 8.10
N TYR A 37 14.74 4.35 8.11
CA TYR A 37 14.80 5.75 8.58
C TYR A 37 13.75 6.67 7.93
N PRO A 38 13.47 6.58 6.61
CA PRO A 38 12.46 7.43 5.98
C PRO A 38 11.05 7.28 6.57
N TYR A 39 10.75 6.15 7.20
CA TYR A 39 9.45 5.84 7.82
C TYR A 39 9.39 6.19 9.30
N THR A 40 10.38 6.90 9.81
CA THR A 40 10.39 7.38 11.20
C THR A 40 9.90 8.83 11.28
N ALA A 41 9.44 9.24 12.46
CA ALA A 41 9.07 10.64 12.71
C ALA A 41 10.26 11.62 12.67
N PHE A 42 11.50 11.14 12.53
CA PHE A 42 12.71 11.95 12.39
C PHE A 42 13.04 12.30 10.93
N ALA A 43 12.41 11.63 9.97
CA ALA A 43 12.59 11.91 8.55
C ALA A 43 11.68 13.07 8.08
N HIS A 44 12.03 13.65 6.95
CA HIS A 44 11.19 14.67 6.32
C HIS A 44 9.90 14.04 5.75
N TYR A 45 8.81 14.79 5.79
CA TYR A 45 7.58 14.41 5.14
C TYR A 45 7.76 14.35 3.62
N GLU A 46 7.49 13.21 3.02
CA GLU A 46 7.46 13.09 1.57
C GLU A 46 6.17 13.72 1.02
N VAL A 47 5.03 13.37 1.57
CA VAL A 47 3.77 14.08 1.32
C VAL A 47 3.62 15.19 2.35
N GLN A 48 3.56 16.44 1.91
CA GLN A 48 3.40 17.58 2.80
C GLN A 48 2.02 17.59 3.48
N ASN A 49 1.92 18.29 4.61
CA ASN A 49 0.63 18.50 5.26
C ASN A 49 -0.25 19.42 4.43
N SER A 50 -1.58 19.25 4.55
CA SER A 50 -2.58 20.10 3.90
C SER A 50 -2.41 21.56 4.28
N SER A 51 -2.71 22.46 3.34
CA SER A 51 -2.75 23.90 3.62
C SER A 51 -3.90 24.21 4.59
N PRO A 52 -3.72 25.17 5.50
CA PRO A 52 -4.74 25.49 6.51
C PRO A 52 -6.11 25.89 5.93
N SER A 53 -6.13 26.44 4.71
CA SER A 53 -7.33 26.88 4.00
C SER A 53 -7.86 25.87 2.97
N ALA A 54 -7.22 24.71 2.84
CA ALA A 54 -7.66 23.72 1.85
C ALA A 54 -8.97 23.05 2.28
N SER A 55 -9.94 23.01 1.37
CA SER A 55 -11.28 22.45 1.61
C SER A 55 -11.62 21.26 0.71
N ASN A 56 -10.82 21.01 -0.35
CA ASN A 56 -11.05 19.93 -1.30
C ASN A 56 -10.53 18.62 -0.71
N GLU A 57 -11.35 17.98 0.10
CA GLU A 57 -10.96 16.79 0.86
C GLU A 57 -11.31 15.52 0.09
N LEU A 58 -10.52 14.48 0.31
CA LEU A 58 -10.76 13.12 -0.14
C LEU A 58 -10.27 12.16 0.94
N SER A 59 -11.15 11.35 1.45
CA SER A 59 -10.82 10.33 2.45
C SER A 59 -10.89 8.92 1.86
N ILE A 60 -9.91 8.10 2.21
CA ILE A 60 -9.74 6.74 1.69
C ILE A 60 -9.56 5.78 2.87
N TYR A 61 -10.23 4.65 2.79
CA TYR A 61 -10.11 3.55 3.72
C TYR A 61 -9.80 2.26 2.96
N THR A 62 -8.77 1.55 3.35
CA THR A 62 -8.46 0.23 2.79
C THR A 62 -8.29 -0.79 3.89
N ALA A 63 -8.79 -2.00 3.66
CA ALA A 63 -8.67 -3.10 4.63
C ALA A 63 -8.67 -4.46 3.96
N ASN A 64 -7.67 -5.28 4.26
CA ASN A 64 -7.76 -6.72 4.08
C ASN A 64 -8.67 -7.28 5.20
N VAL A 65 -9.84 -7.81 4.81
CA VAL A 65 -10.85 -8.26 5.79
C VAL A 65 -10.59 -9.65 6.32
N LEU A 66 -9.68 -10.39 5.73
CA LEU A 66 -9.43 -11.83 5.91
C LEU A 66 -10.69 -12.65 5.63
N GLN A 67 -10.71 -13.37 4.52
CA GLN A 67 -11.88 -14.08 4.00
C GLN A 67 -12.63 -14.89 5.05
N GLU A 68 -11.91 -15.59 5.95
CA GLU A 68 -12.47 -16.42 7.01
C GLU A 68 -12.88 -15.66 8.28
N ASN A 69 -12.60 -14.36 8.36
CA ASN A 69 -12.93 -13.54 9.52
C ASN A 69 -14.46 -13.44 9.74
N LYS A 70 -14.88 -13.54 11.00
CA LYS A 70 -16.28 -13.51 11.43
C LYS A 70 -16.65 -12.28 12.28
N LYS A 71 -15.67 -11.36 12.49
CA LYS A 71 -15.82 -10.18 13.34
C LYS A 71 -16.44 -9.00 12.58
N ILE A 72 -17.66 -9.22 12.05
CA ILE A 72 -18.35 -8.26 11.18
C ILE A 72 -18.63 -6.94 11.92
N LYS A 73 -19.06 -7.02 13.19
CA LYS A 73 -19.42 -5.82 13.97
C LYS A 73 -18.22 -4.91 14.19
N GLU A 74 -17.05 -5.48 14.43
CA GLU A 74 -15.82 -4.75 14.63
C GLU A 74 -15.42 -3.98 13.35
N LEU A 75 -15.51 -4.63 12.19
CA LEU A 75 -15.25 -3.98 10.90
C LEU A 75 -16.26 -2.85 10.64
N LEU A 76 -17.56 -3.10 10.78
CA LEU A 76 -18.58 -2.09 10.55
C LEU A 76 -18.48 -0.90 11.52
N SER A 77 -18.07 -1.14 12.76
CA SER A 77 -17.81 -0.08 13.73
C SER A 77 -16.64 0.78 13.31
N ASP A 78 -15.54 0.17 12.81
CA ASP A 78 -14.36 0.90 12.34
C ASP A 78 -14.68 1.70 11.06
N ILE A 79 -15.41 1.10 10.11
CA ILE A 79 -15.90 1.80 8.90
C ILE A 79 -16.72 3.03 9.28
N LYS A 80 -17.68 2.88 10.21
CA LYS A 80 -18.55 3.97 10.63
C LYS A 80 -17.79 5.09 11.32
N SER A 81 -16.75 4.77 12.09
CA SER A 81 -15.94 5.79 12.78
C SER A 81 -15.07 6.60 11.83
N ASN A 82 -14.65 6.00 10.72
CA ASN A 82 -13.80 6.63 9.71
C ASN A 82 -14.60 7.36 8.62
N ASP A 83 -15.79 6.88 8.28
CA ASP A 83 -16.73 7.46 7.31
C ASP A 83 -16.08 7.96 6.01
N ALA A 84 -15.16 7.18 5.45
CA ALA A 84 -14.35 7.55 4.29
C ALA A 84 -15.21 7.76 3.01
N ASP A 85 -14.71 8.56 2.06
CA ASP A 85 -15.36 8.78 0.77
C ASP A 85 -15.20 7.58 -0.16
N LEU A 86 -14.02 6.96 -0.12
CA LEU A 86 -13.65 5.79 -0.91
C LEU A 86 -13.22 4.65 0.02
N MET A 87 -13.69 3.44 -0.28
CA MET A 87 -13.28 2.25 0.46
C MET A 87 -12.87 1.13 -0.49
N VAL A 88 -11.79 0.44 -0.17
CA VAL A 88 -11.34 -0.79 -0.83
C VAL A 88 -11.19 -1.89 0.21
N PHE A 89 -11.80 -3.03 -0.07
CA PHE A 89 -11.62 -4.22 0.75
C PHE A 89 -11.03 -5.34 -0.09
N THR A 90 -10.02 -6.01 0.43
CA THR A 90 -9.38 -7.20 -0.15
C THR A 90 -9.73 -8.45 0.66
N GLU A 91 -9.50 -9.61 0.08
CA GLU A 91 -9.93 -10.92 0.60
C GLU A 91 -11.45 -11.02 0.82
N THR A 92 -12.23 -10.46 -0.11
CA THR A 92 -13.69 -10.48 -0.04
C THR A 92 -14.29 -11.59 -0.90
N ASN A 93 -15.01 -12.50 -0.26
CA ASN A 93 -15.83 -13.49 -0.96
C ASN A 93 -17.29 -13.04 -1.04
N THR A 94 -18.15 -13.88 -1.63
CA THR A 94 -19.59 -13.62 -1.77
C THR A 94 -20.25 -13.25 -0.44
N ARG A 95 -19.87 -13.90 0.66
CA ARG A 95 -20.38 -13.59 2.00
C ARG A 95 -20.04 -12.17 2.43
N TRP A 96 -18.77 -11.77 2.31
CA TRP A 96 -18.32 -10.44 2.69
C TRP A 96 -18.97 -9.34 1.86
N ILE A 97 -19.03 -9.53 0.53
CA ILE A 97 -19.64 -8.55 -0.36
C ILE A 97 -21.12 -8.33 -0.02
N ASN A 98 -21.88 -9.41 0.20
CA ASN A 98 -23.27 -9.30 0.60
C ASN A 98 -23.48 -8.55 1.93
N ILE A 99 -22.61 -8.78 2.91
CA ILE A 99 -22.65 -8.05 4.18
C ILE A 99 -22.35 -6.56 3.98
N LEU A 100 -21.24 -6.24 3.29
CA LEU A 100 -20.83 -4.86 3.08
C LEU A 100 -21.87 -4.08 2.25
N LYS A 101 -22.42 -4.68 1.19
CA LYS A 101 -23.50 -4.05 0.40
C LYS A 101 -24.72 -3.74 1.25
N LYS A 102 -25.17 -4.68 2.05
CA LYS A 102 -26.36 -4.47 2.91
C LYS A 102 -26.18 -3.27 3.82
N GLU A 103 -24.98 -3.05 4.34
CA GLU A 103 -24.70 -1.99 5.31
C GLU A 103 -24.31 -0.65 4.67
N LEU A 104 -23.76 -0.68 3.46
CA LEU A 104 -23.11 0.49 2.83
C LEU A 104 -23.86 1.05 1.61
N ALA A 105 -24.72 0.29 0.94
CA ALA A 105 -25.30 0.66 -0.36
C ALA A 105 -26.12 1.96 -0.34
N GLU A 106 -26.73 2.34 0.78
CA GLU A 106 -27.47 3.58 0.88
C GLU A 106 -26.57 4.82 0.81
N THR A 107 -25.34 4.71 1.33
CA THR A 107 -24.36 5.80 1.39
C THR A 107 -23.39 5.77 0.22
N TYR A 108 -22.96 4.57 -0.19
CA TYR A 108 -21.96 4.36 -1.24
C TYR A 108 -22.64 3.90 -2.52
N ARG A 109 -22.95 4.85 -3.41
CA ARG A 109 -23.77 4.62 -4.61
C ARG A 109 -23.00 3.94 -5.74
N TYR A 110 -21.66 4.04 -5.73
CA TYR A 110 -20.81 3.48 -6.78
C TYR A 110 -20.01 2.32 -6.21
N THR A 111 -20.17 1.14 -6.81
CA THR A 111 -19.52 -0.08 -6.34
C THR A 111 -18.95 -0.89 -7.50
N VAL A 112 -17.80 -1.54 -7.25
CA VAL A 112 -17.25 -2.58 -8.13
C VAL A 112 -17.00 -3.81 -7.28
N GLU A 113 -17.55 -4.95 -7.67
CA GLU A 113 -17.57 -6.17 -6.88
C GLU A 113 -16.88 -7.30 -7.62
N VAL A 114 -15.91 -7.93 -6.99
CA VAL A 114 -15.20 -9.11 -7.50
C VAL A 114 -15.16 -10.15 -6.38
N PRO A 115 -16.28 -10.88 -6.14
CA PRO A 115 -16.31 -11.93 -5.13
C PRO A 115 -15.52 -13.15 -5.60
N LEU A 116 -14.48 -13.54 -4.87
CA LEU A 116 -13.69 -14.73 -5.15
C LEU A 116 -13.50 -15.53 -3.86
N GLU A 117 -13.48 -16.86 -3.99
CA GLU A 117 -13.30 -17.78 -2.86
C GLU A 117 -11.82 -18.20 -2.67
N ASN A 118 -10.91 -17.57 -3.43
CA ASN A 118 -9.48 -17.86 -3.45
C ASN A 118 -8.61 -16.85 -2.69
N THR A 119 -9.20 -16.05 -1.77
CA THR A 119 -8.59 -14.96 -1.02
C THR A 119 -8.24 -13.67 -1.81
N TYR A 120 -8.39 -13.66 -3.15
CA TYR A 120 -8.10 -12.46 -3.97
C TYR A 120 -9.34 -11.62 -4.31
N GLY A 121 -10.51 -11.97 -3.81
CA GLY A 121 -11.70 -11.16 -4.04
C GLY A 121 -11.54 -9.73 -3.52
N MET A 122 -12.12 -8.78 -4.24
CA MET A 122 -12.04 -7.36 -3.95
C MET A 122 -13.41 -6.69 -4.06
N VAL A 123 -13.59 -5.61 -3.31
CA VAL A 123 -14.73 -4.71 -3.51
C VAL A 123 -14.33 -3.27 -3.27
N PHE A 124 -14.81 -2.42 -4.16
CA PHE A 124 -14.67 -0.95 -4.08
C PHE A 124 -16.02 -0.33 -3.82
N PHE A 125 -16.04 0.66 -2.92
CA PHE A 125 -17.19 1.51 -2.62
C PHE A 125 -16.81 2.98 -2.71
N SER A 126 -17.71 3.80 -3.29
CA SER A 126 -17.52 5.24 -3.37
C SER A 126 -18.81 6.02 -3.10
N LYS A 127 -18.70 7.09 -2.30
CA LYS A 127 -19.71 8.12 -2.17
C LYS A 127 -19.68 9.08 -3.37
N LEU A 128 -18.48 9.27 -3.94
CA LEU A 128 -18.21 10.15 -5.06
C LEU A 128 -18.51 9.45 -6.38
N GLU A 129 -18.83 10.24 -7.39
CA GLU A 129 -19.11 9.76 -8.74
C GLU A 129 -17.90 9.00 -9.31
N SER A 130 -18.15 7.80 -9.85
CA SER A 130 -17.14 6.90 -10.38
C SER A 130 -17.43 6.60 -11.85
N HIS A 131 -16.42 6.76 -12.72
CA HIS A 131 -16.50 6.52 -14.16
C HIS A 131 -15.45 5.50 -14.61
N ASN A 132 -15.72 4.88 -15.76
CA ASN A 132 -14.79 3.96 -16.40
C ASN A 132 -14.26 2.86 -15.45
N ALA A 133 -15.10 2.44 -14.50
CA ALA A 133 -14.74 1.39 -13.56
C ALA A 133 -14.62 0.05 -14.30
N ALA A 134 -13.46 -0.59 -14.17
CA ALA A 134 -13.15 -1.87 -14.81
C ALA A 134 -12.33 -2.77 -13.88
N VAL A 135 -12.52 -4.06 -14.04
CA VAL A 135 -11.71 -5.09 -13.38
C VAL A 135 -10.68 -5.58 -14.39
N HIS A 136 -9.44 -5.60 -13.98
CA HIS A 136 -8.33 -6.09 -14.79
C HIS A 136 -7.63 -7.27 -14.10
N TYR A 137 -7.10 -8.17 -14.88
CA TYR A 137 -6.28 -9.30 -14.47
C TYR A 137 -4.93 -9.13 -15.16
N MET A 138 -3.95 -8.54 -14.44
CA MET A 138 -2.73 -8.03 -15.08
C MET A 138 -1.63 -9.08 -15.18
N VAL A 139 -1.63 -10.05 -14.30
CA VAL A 139 -0.62 -11.12 -14.22
C VAL A 139 -1.31 -12.46 -14.25
N GLU A 140 -2.10 -12.79 -13.24
CA GLU A 140 -2.86 -14.04 -13.17
C GLU A 140 -4.36 -13.80 -13.37
N ASP A 141 -5.04 -14.69 -14.11
CA ASP A 141 -6.49 -14.63 -14.38
C ASP A 141 -7.36 -14.72 -13.12
N SER A 142 -6.75 -15.08 -11.99
CA SER A 142 -7.43 -15.24 -10.71
C SER A 142 -7.21 -14.08 -9.73
N ILE A 143 -6.37 -13.11 -10.09
CA ILE A 143 -5.98 -11.97 -9.24
C ILE A 143 -6.47 -10.66 -9.88
N PRO A 144 -7.58 -10.11 -9.38
CA PRO A 144 -8.16 -8.90 -9.94
C PRO A 144 -7.47 -7.64 -9.41
N SER A 145 -7.49 -6.61 -10.23
CA SER A 145 -7.29 -5.22 -9.82
C SER A 145 -8.48 -4.37 -10.27
N ILE A 146 -8.84 -3.34 -9.50
CA ILE A 146 -9.95 -2.44 -9.83
C ILE A 146 -9.38 -1.09 -10.25
N HIS A 147 -9.71 -0.68 -11.47
CA HIS A 147 -9.31 0.60 -12.03
C HIS A 147 -10.55 1.48 -12.24
N THR A 148 -10.52 2.71 -11.74
CA THR A 148 -11.66 3.63 -11.89
C THR A 148 -11.23 5.08 -11.84
N GLN A 149 -12.03 5.95 -12.42
CA GLN A 149 -11.89 7.40 -12.32
C GLN A 149 -12.88 7.92 -11.30
N ILE A 150 -12.43 8.78 -10.40
CA ILE A 150 -13.26 9.42 -9.38
C ILE A 150 -13.38 10.91 -9.69
N ILE A 151 -14.60 11.41 -9.66
CA ILE A 151 -14.87 12.83 -9.80
C ILE A 151 -14.94 13.45 -8.42
N LEU A 152 -13.98 14.31 -8.11
CA LEU A 152 -13.95 15.05 -6.85
C LEU A 152 -15.09 16.08 -6.79
N GLU A 153 -15.40 16.59 -5.62
CA GLU A 153 -16.41 17.65 -5.45
C GLU A 153 -16.08 18.91 -6.29
N THR A 154 -14.80 19.17 -6.51
CA THR A 154 -14.30 20.25 -7.39
C THR A 154 -14.50 20.01 -8.89
N LYS A 155 -15.04 18.85 -9.28
CA LYS A 155 -15.15 18.36 -10.66
C LYS A 155 -13.82 17.95 -11.30
N ASP A 156 -12.73 17.97 -10.55
CA ASP A 156 -11.48 17.36 -10.99
C ASP A 156 -11.64 15.85 -11.04
N THR A 157 -10.96 15.23 -11.99
CA THR A 157 -10.92 13.76 -12.12
C THR A 157 -9.60 13.23 -11.60
N ILE A 158 -9.64 12.17 -10.82
CA ILE A 158 -8.47 11.40 -10.41
C ILE A 158 -8.58 9.97 -10.91
N GLN A 159 -7.46 9.32 -11.12
CA GLN A 159 -7.38 7.90 -11.45
C GLN A 159 -7.07 7.10 -10.20
N LEU A 160 -7.83 6.06 -9.94
CA LEU A 160 -7.62 5.14 -8.82
C LEU A 160 -7.29 3.75 -9.37
N TYR A 161 -6.26 3.13 -8.78
CA TYR A 161 -5.91 1.72 -8.97
C TYR A 161 -5.92 1.04 -7.61
N ALA A 162 -6.78 0.05 -7.43
CA ALA A 162 -6.80 -0.81 -6.26
C ALA A 162 -6.23 -2.17 -6.65
N ILE A 163 -5.19 -2.62 -5.94
CA ILE A 163 -4.46 -3.86 -6.25
C ILE A 163 -4.32 -4.75 -5.02
N HIS A 164 -4.18 -6.05 -5.28
CA HIS A 164 -3.87 -7.05 -4.27
C HIS A 164 -3.02 -8.16 -4.91
N PRO A 165 -1.75 -7.86 -5.26
CA PRO A 165 -0.88 -8.82 -5.93
C PRO A 165 -0.57 -10.03 -5.05
N ALA A 166 -0.21 -11.15 -5.70
CA ALA A 166 0.07 -12.41 -5.01
C ALA A 166 1.23 -12.29 -4.02
N PRO A 167 1.08 -12.75 -2.76
CA PRO A 167 2.21 -12.84 -1.86
C PRO A 167 3.20 -13.93 -2.31
N PRO A 168 4.52 -13.74 -2.15
CA PRO A 168 5.47 -14.81 -2.31
C PRO A 168 5.23 -15.87 -1.23
N ALA A 169 4.62 -16.99 -1.60
CA ALA A 169 4.28 -18.07 -0.69
C ALA A 169 5.01 -19.36 -1.10
N PRO A 170 5.88 -19.96 -0.24
CA PRO A 170 6.70 -21.11 -0.61
C PRO A 170 5.93 -22.31 -1.14
N GLN A 171 4.63 -22.40 -0.86
CA GLN A 171 3.78 -23.52 -1.24
C GLN A 171 2.97 -23.31 -2.53
N HIS A 172 2.78 -22.06 -2.96
CA HIS A 172 1.95 -21.71 -4.13
C HIS A 172 2.72 -20.88 -5.15
N ASN A 173 3.41 -19.85 -4.72
CA ASN A 173 4.29 -19.02 -5.56
C ASN A 173 5.55 -18.72 -4.75
N PRO A 174 6.64 -19.52 -4.90
CA PRO A 174 7.87 -19.33 -4.13
C PRO A 174 8.64 -18.09 -4.55
N SER A 175 8.38 -17.54 -5.73
CA SER A 175 9.00 -16.32 -6.23
C SER A 175 8.14 -15.09 -5.94
N SER A 176 8.73 -13.90 -6.03
CA SER A 176 7.99 -12.64 -5.96
C SER A 176 7.68 -12.07 -7.36
N VAL A 177 7.94 -12.84 -8.41
CA VAL A 177 7.91 -12.39 -9.80
C VAL A 177 6.54 -11.83 -10.17
N ASP A 178 5.46 -12.55 -9.89
CA ASP A 178 4.10 -12.11 -10.22
C ASP A 178 3.71 -10.82 -9.48
N ARG A 179 4.01 -10.75 -8.17
CA ARG A 179 3.77 -9.54 -7.37
C ARG A 179 4.54 -8.35 -7.93
N ASP A 180 5.83 -8.55 -8.16
CA ASP A 180 6.73 -7.50 -8.60
C ASP A 180 6.34 -7.01 -10.01
N ALA A 181 5.98 -7.93 -10.91
CA ALA A 181 5.48 -7.60 -12.24
C ALA A 181 4.15 -6.83 -12.20
N GLU A 182 3.17 -7.25 -11.37
CA GLU A 182 1.91 -6.51 -11.22
C GLU A 182 2.16 -5.09 -10.73
N MET A 183 3.01 -4.93 -9.73
CA MET A 183 3.40 -3.61 -9.23
C MET A 183 4.02 -2.76 -10.35
N MET A 184 4.92 -3.33 -11.16
CA MET A 184 5.57 -2.58 -12.26
C MET A 184 4.59 -2.27 -13.40
N LYS A 185 3.65 -3.15 -13.73
CA LYS A 185 2.57 -2.86 -14.69
C LYS A 185 1.74 -1.66 -14.24
N VAL A 186 1.43 -1.56 -12.93
CA VAL A 186 0.72 -0.40 -12.35
C VAL A 186 1.55 0.89 -12.42
N THR A 187 2.89 0.83 -12.24
CA THR A 187 3.74 2.04 -12.40
C THR A 187 3.63 2.62 -13.80
N ARG A 188 3.56 1.78 -14.83
CA ARG A 188 3.38 2.21 -16.21
C ARG A 188 2.03 2.90 -16.39
N LEU A 189 0.95 2.29 -15.90
CA LEU A 189 -0.38 2.89 -15.94
C LEU A 189 -0.43 4.24 -15.21
N ALA A 190 0.22 4.36 -14.06
CA ALA A 190 0.29 5.59 -13.30
C ALA A 190 1.03 6.71 -14.06
N ARG A 191 2.12 6.38 -14.75
CA ARG A 191 2.89 7.34 -15.58
C ARG A 191 2.14 7.80 -16.82
N GLU A 192 1.39 6.90 -17.45
CA GLU A 192 0.59 7.16 -18.65
C GLU A 192 -0.72 7.88 -18.35
N SER A 193 -1.12 7.92 -17.08
CA SER A 193 -2.37 8.57 -16.67
C SER A 193 -2.36 10.07 -16.94
N LYS A 194 -3.45 10.55 -17.54
CA LYS A 194 -3.70 12.00 -17.74
C LYS A 194 -4.22 12.69 -16.48
N PHE A 195 -4.60 11.92 -15.48
CA PHE A 195 -5.18 12.39 -14.23
C PHE A 195 -4.23 12.14 -13.06
N PRO A 196 -4.31 12.94 -11.99
CA PRO A 196 -3.66 12.61 -10.73
C PRO A 196 -4.06 11.21 -10.26
N VAL A 197 -3.09 10.45 -9.78
CA VAL A 197 -3.25 9.02 -9.49
C VAL A 197 -3.23 8.76 -7.99
N VAL A 198 -4.07 7.82 -7.55
CA VAL A 198 -3.97 7.14 -6.26
C VAL A 198 -3.90 5.65 -6.50
N VAL A 199 -2.91 4.99 -5.91
CA VAL A 199 -2.80 3.51 -5.90
C VAL A 199 -2.90 3.04 -4.47
N LEU A 200 -3.75 2.03 -4.20
CA LEU A 200 -3.95 1.51 -2.85
C LEU A 200 -4.27 0.02 -2.83
N GLY A 201 -4.12 -0.58 -1.66
CA GLY A 201 -4.46 -1.97 -1.42
C GLY A 201 -3.42 -2.69 -0.57
N ASP A 202 -3.58 -4.00 -0.45
CA ASP A 202 -2.59 -4.88 0.15
C ASP A 202 -1.57 -5.28 -0.91
N PHE A 203 -0.37 -4.74 -0.82
CA PHE A 203 0.70 -4.97 -1.81
C PHE A 203 1.48 -6.26 -1.54
N ASN A 204 1.23 -6.92 -0.40
CA ASN A 204 1.99 -8.08 0.03
C ASN A 204 3.52 -7.84 0.02
N ASP A 205 3.93 -6.59 0.21
CA ASP A 205 5.33 -6.16 0.26
C ASP A 205 5.54 -5.07 1.31
N VAL A 206 6.72 -5.04 1.92
CA VAL A 206 7.02 -4.04 2.94
C VAL A 206 7.40 -2.69 2.30
N ALA A 207 7.08 -1.61 2.99
CA ALA A 207 7.30 -0.25 2.49
C ALA A 207 8.76 0.08 2.08
N TRP A 208 9.74 -0.60 2.69
CA TRP A 208 11.17 -0.39 2.46
C TRP A 208 11.84 -1.47 1.60
N SER A 209 11.06 -2.31 0.92
CA SER A 209 11.58 -3.29 -0.03
C SER A 209 12.19 -2.60 -1.26
N GLU A 210 12.92 -3.36 -2.04
CA GLU A 210 13.49 -2.89 -3.29
C GLU A 210 12.39 -2.65 -4.32
N THR A 211 11.41 -3.57 -4.42
CA THR A 211 10.28 -3.46 -5.34
C THR A 211 9.37 -2.29 -5.00
N THR A 212 8.99 -2.10 -3.71
CA THR A 212 8.18 -0.93 -3.30
C THR A 212 8.94 0.38 -3.53
N THR A 213 10.26 0.40 -3.31
CA THR A 213 11.10 1.57 -3.60
C THR A 213 11.15 1.86 -5.11
N LEU A 214 11.30 0.82 -5.93
CA LEU A 214 11.27 0.94 -7.39
C LEU A 214 9.90 1.40 -7.89
N PHE A 215 8.81 0.85 -7.33
CA PHE A 215 7.44 1.28 -7.60
C PHE A 215 7.29 2.80 -7.43
N GLN A 216 7.75 3.34 -6.30
CA GLN A 216 7.71 4.77 -6.05
C GLN A 216 8.50 5.59 -7.06
N LYS A 217 9.76 5.21 -7.29
CA LYS A 217 10.64 5.91 -8.24
C LYS A 217 10.04 5.93 -9.64
N VAL A 218 9.57 4.78 -10.13
CA VAL A 218 9.07 4.65 -11.50
C VAL A 218 7.72 5.30 -11.66
N SER A 219 6.79 5.13 -10.74
CA SER A 219 5.46 5.75 -10.81
C SER A 219 5.48 7.27 -10.56
N GLY A 220 6.46 7.77 -9.81
CA GLY A 220 6.48 9.15 -9.32
C GLY A 220 5.45 9.42 -8.21
N LEU A 221 4.83 8.37 -7.65
CA LEU A 221 3.86 8.49 -6.57
C LEU A 221 4.55 8.57 -5.21
N LEU A 222 3.95 9.31 -4.30
CA LEU A 222 4.47 9.58 -2.96
C LEU A 222 3.92 8.58 -1.94
N ASP A 223 4.76 8.15 -1.00
CA ASP A 223 4.33 7.31 0.14
C ASP A 223 3.91 8.18 1.33
N LEU A 224 2.68 8.01 1.78
CA LEU A 224 2.08 8.79 2.87
C LEU A 224 2.77 8.60 4.22
N ARG A 225 3.47 7.49 4.42
CA ARG A 225 4.10 7.10 5.68
C ARG A 225 5.44 7.76 5.93
N LYS A 226 6.17 8.12 4.85
CA LYS A 226 7.50 8.72 5.01
C LYS A 226 7.46 10.02 5.80
N GLY A 227 8.27 10.05 6.85
CA GLY A 227 8.31 11.13 7.84
C GLY A 227 7.22 11.05 8.93
N ARG A 228 6.22 10.14 8.81
CA ARG A 228 5.07 10.08 9.74
C ARG A 228 5.03 8.84 10.62
N GLY A 229 5.57 7.72 10.16
CA GLY A 229 5.58 6.48 10.92
C GLY A 229 5.33 5.25 10.05
N PHE A 230 5.50 4.09 10.66
CA PHE A 230 5.40 2.82 9.96
C PHE A 230 3.96 2.45 9.57
N TYR A 231 2.98 2.81 10.37
CA TYR A 231 1.58 2.41 10.21
C TYR A 231 1.44 0.94 9.83
N SER A 232 2.18 0.07 10.52
CA SER A 232 2.22 -1.36 10.22
C SER A 232 0.84 -1.99 10.32
N THR A 233 0.31 -2.49 9.21
CA THR A 233 -1.03 -3.06 9.11
C THR A 233 -1.04 -4.56 9.40
N TYR A 234 -0.06 -5.30 8.96
CA TYR A 234 0.15 -6.72 9.22
C TYR A 234 1.26 -6.92 10.27
N ASN A 235 1.25 -7.82 11.24
CA ASN A 235 0.23 -8.77 11.60
C ASN A 235 -0.55 -8.23 12.82
N ALA A 236 -1.86 -8.02 12.67
CA ALA A 236 -2.71 -7.50 13.75
C ALA A 236 -2.85 -8.47 14.94
N LYS A 237 -2.58 -9.75 14.74
CA LYS A 237 -2.57 -10.79 15.78
C LYS A 237 -1.32 -10.73 16.65
N SER A 238 -0.22 -10.15 16.15
CA SER A 238 1.02 -9.96 16.89
C SER A 238 1.06 -8.59 17.58
N TRP A 239 1.76 -8.48 18.72
CA TRP A 239 1.99 -7.19 19.37
C TRP A 239 3.33 -6.55 18.94
N PHE A 240 4.30 -7.32 18.46
CA PHE A 240 5.65 -6.83 18.12
C PHE A 240 6.11 -7.15 16.69
N MET A 241 5.61 -8.25 16.08
CA MET A 241 5.93 -8.61 14.70
C MET A 241 4.88 -8.02 13.77
N ARG A 242 5.15 -6.82 13.25
CA ARG A 242 4.22 -6.08 12.39
C ARG A 242 4.95 -5.40 11.26
N TRP A 243 4.34 -5.46 10.06
CA TRP A 243 4.86 -4.89 8.83
C TRP A 243 3.80 -4.05 8.11
N PRO A 244 4.20 -2.99 7.38
CA PRO A 244 3.30 -2.20 6.55
C PRO A 244 3.16 -2.87 5.18
N LEU A 245 2.10 -3.66 4.98
CA LEU A 245 1.79 -4.34 3.72
C LEU A 245 0.68 -3.65 2.93
N ASP A 246 -0.25 -2.96 3.62
CA ASP A 246 -1.28 -2.17 2.97
C ASP A 246 -0.73 -0.77 2.69
N HIS A 247 -0.78 -0.36 1.43
CA HIS A 247 -0.21 0.90 0.97
C HIS A 247 -1.27 1.84 0.41
N VAL A 248 -1.00 3.12 0.52
CA VAL A 248 -1.65 4.18 -0.25
C VAL A 248 -0.56 5.09 -0.79
N PHE A 249 -0.44 5.12 -2.11
CA PHE A 249 0.45 6.02 -2.83
C PHE A 249 -0.38 7.06 -3.58
N ALA A 250 0.09 8.30 -3.61
CA ALA A 250 -0.64 9.37 -4.25
C ALA A 250 0.26 10.29 -5.08
N SER A 251 -0.29 10.84 -6.14
CA SER A 251 0.37 11.88 -6.92
C SER A 251 0.68 13.12 -6.08
N ALA A 252 1.67 13.89 -6.49
CA ALA A 252 2.11 15.12 -5.82
C ALA A 252 1.00 16.20 -5.67
N HIS A 253 -0.16 16.00 -6.29
CA HIS A 253 -1.33 16.89 -6.19
C HIS A 253 -2.07 16.77 -4.84
N PHE A 254 -1.79 15.72 -4.06
CA PHE A 254 -2.44 15.45 -2.79
C PHE A 254 -1.53 15.83 -1.63
N ARG A 255 -2.13 16.39 -0.57
CA ARG A 255 -1.48 16.67 0.71
C ARG A 255 -2.23 15.98 1.83
N ILE A 256 -1.54 15.65 2.91
CA ILE A 256 -2.10 14.89 4.02
C ILE A 256 -2.79 15.84 5.00
N LYS A 257 -4.06 15.55 5.28
CA LYS A 257 -4.80 16.14 6.40
C LYS A 257 -4.77 15.22 7.62
N GLU A 258 -4.95 13.92 7.38
CA GLU A 258 -4.95 12.91 8.42
C GLU A 258 -4.48 11.56 7.86
N VAL A 259 -3.78 10.78 8.67
CA VAL A 259 -3.43 9.38 8.37
C VAL A 259 -3.36 8.60 9.68
N HIS A 260 -3.98 7.44 9.70
CA HIS A 260 -3.90 6.54 10.84
C HIS A 260 -4.21 5.10 10.45
N ARG A 261 -3.87 4.21 11.35
CA ARG A 261 -4.24 2.82 11.29
C ARG A 261 -5.55 2.62 12.06
N GLY A 262 -6.52 1.92 11.45
CA GLY A 262 -7.79 1.60 12.08
C GLY A 262 -7.68 0.64 13.27
N SER A 263 -8.81 0.29 13.83
CA SER A 263 -8.94 -0.62 14.98
C SER A 263 -8.74 -2.08 14.56
N LYS A 264 -8.69 -2.99 15.55
CA LYS A 264 -8.70 -4.44 15.27
C LYS A 264 -10.09 -4.87 14.78
N ILE A 265 -10.16 -5.31 13.53
CA ILE A 265 -11.39 -5.77 12.89
C ILE A 265 -11.57 -7.29 12.88
N GLY A 266 -10.67 -8.02 13.54
CA GLY A 266 -10.64 -9.49 13.56
C GLY A 266 -9.83 -10.14 12.44
N SER A 267 -9.42 -9.38 11.46
CA SER A 267 -8.42 -9.75 10.46
C SER A 267 -7.02 -9.84 11.09
N ASP A 268 -6.07 -10.41 10.36
CA ASP A 268 -4.63 -10.27 10.64
C ASP A 268 -4.05 -8.97 10.05
N HIS A 269 -4.87 -8.20 9.34
CA HIS A 269 -4.56 -6.83 8.98
C HIS A 269 -5.36 -5.82 9.82
N PHE A 270 -4.75 -4.67 10.08
CA PHE A 270 -5.45 -3.48 10.51
C PHE A 270 -5.86 -2.68 9.29
N PRO A 271 -7.01 -2.03 9.30
CA PRO A 271 -7.35 -1.05 8.28
C PRO A 271 -6.36 0.10 8.23
N PHE A 272 -6.26 0.73 7.06
CA PHE A 272 -5.49 1.94 6.86
C PHE A 272 -6.39 3.06 6.34
N TYR A 273 -6.33 4.21 7.00
CA TYR A 273 -7.11 5.39 6.66
C TYR A 273 -6.18 6.54 6.29
N ALA A 274 -6.54 7.25 5.24
CA ALA A 274 -5.87 8.49 4.83
C ALA A 274 -6.91 9.53 4.40
N LYS A 275 -6.72 10.78 4.85
CA LYS A 275 -7.49 11.92 4.42
C LYS A 275 -6.57 12.94 3.78
N PHE A 276 -6.88 13.31 2.57
CA PHE A 276 -6.12 14.22 1.73
C PHE A 276 -6.85 15.54 1.54
N THR A 277 -6.08 16.55 1.14
CA THR A 277 -6.58 17.69 0.39
C THR A 277 -6.01 17.65 -1.03
N PHE A 278 -6.83 18.01 -2.02
CA PHE A 278 -6.40 18.09 -3.41
C PHE A 278 -5.94 19.51 -3.72
N GLU A 279 -4.63 19.69 -3.90
CA GLU A 279 -3.94 20.99 -4.00
C GLU A 279 -2.99 21.01 -5.22
N PRO A 280 -3.51 20.95 -6.46
CA PRO A 280 -2.70 20.80 -7.66
C PRO A 280 -1.71 21.96 -7.90
N ALA A 281 -2.04 23.18 -7.47
CA ALA A 281 -1.15 24.33 -7.60
C ALA A 281 0.17 24.17 -6.81
N LEU A 282 0.20 23.31 -5.81
CA LEU A 282 1.36 23.07 -4.96
C LEU A 282 2.10 21.76 -5.29
N ALA A 283 1.67 21.04 -6.33
CA ALA A 283 2.22 19.73 -6.70
C ALA A 283 3.74 19.77 -6.95
N ALA A 284 4.25 20.82 -7.58
CA ALA A 284 5.67 20.97 -7.90
C ALA A 284 6.58 21.00 -6.64
N MET A 285 6.03 21.33 -5.46
CA MET A 285 6.80 21.45 -4.21
C MET A 285 7.18 20.10 -3.58
N GLN A 286 6.56 19.00 -4.03
CA GLN A 286 6.78 17.66 -3.48
C GLN A 286 6.93 16.57 -4.56
N LYS A 287 7.10 16.97 -5.82
CA LYS A 287 7.29 16.02 -6.92
C LYS A 287 8.62 15.26 -6.73
N LEU A 288 8.57 13.94 -6.88
CA LEU A 288 9.78 13.10 -6.89
C LEU A 288 10.62 13.38 -8.14
N PRO A 289 11.94 13.11 -8.07
CA PRO A 289 12.80 13.10 -9.26
C PRO A 289 12.29 12.11 -10.31
N GLU A 290 12.56 12.39 -11.57
CA GLU A 290 12.29 11.42 -12.65
C GLU A 290 13.13 10.16 -12.46
N PRO A 291 12.57 8.96 -12.77
CA PRO A 291 13.31 7.71 -12.68
C PRO A 291 14.50 7.70 -13.64
N THR A 292 15.56 7.04 -13.24
CA THR A 292 16.74 6.83 -14.11
C THR A 292 16.42 5.80 -15.20
N ALA A 293 17.25 5.75 -16.25
CA ALA A 293 17.15 4.72 -17.28
C ALA A 293 17.33 3.30 -16.68
N GLU A 294 18.12 3.18 -15.62
CA GLU A 294 18.30 1.91 -14.89
C GLU A 294 17.05 1.51 -14.13
N ASP A 295 16.40 2.43 -13.38
CA ASP A 295 15.14 2.16 -12.71
C ASP A 295 14.06 1.69 -13.70
N LEU A 296 13.95 2.35 -14.84
CA LEU A 296 13.01 1.96 -15.91
C LEU A 296 13.33 0.59 -16.50
N LYS A 297 14.61 0.29 -16.69
CA LYS A 297 15.06 -1.01 -17.19
C LYS A 297 14.72 -2.12 -16.19
N ILE A 298 15.05 -1.95 -14.90
CA ILE A 298 14.74 -2.95 -13.87
C ILE A 298 13.24 -3.21 -13.82
N ALA A 299 12.41 -2.16 -13.84
CA ALA A 299 10.97 -2.30 -13.85
C ALA A 299 10.45 -3.07 -15.08
N PHE A 300 11.03 -2.80 -16.26
CA PHE A 300 10.70 -3.54 -17.47
C PHE A 300 11.15 -5.00 -17.40
N ASP A 301 12.37 -5.26 -16.91
CA ASP A 301 12.92 -6.61 -16.77
C ASP A 301 12.05 -7.47 -15.84
N GLN A 302 11.46 -6.92 -14.76
CA GLN A 302 10.53 -7.63 -13.87
C GLN A 302 9.23 -8.03 -14.60
N ILE A 303 8.71 -7.18 -15.48
CA ILE A 303 7.51 -7.52 -16.30
C ILE A 303 7.86 -8.64 -17.30
N ILE A 304 9.01 -8.57 -17.95
CA ILE A 304 9.44 -9.59 -18.93
C ILE A 304 9.76 -10.93 -18.25
N GLU A 305 10.25 -10.92 -17.02
CA GLU A 305 10.51 -12.14 -16.25
C GLU A 305 9.23 -12.92 -16.00
N GLU A 306 8.17 -12.25 -15.60
CA GLU A 306 6.84 -12.85 -15.39
C GLU A 306 6.25 -13.39 -16.69
N GLU A 307 6.33 -12.64 -17.79
CA GLU A 307 5.84 -13.08 -19.10
C GLU A 307 6.52 -14.38 -19.56
N LYS A 308 7.83 -14.55 -19.26
CA LYS A 308 8.59 -15.76 -19.60
C LYS A 308 8.30 -16.96 -18.71
N GLU A 309 7.92 -16.73 -17.44
CA GLU A 309 7.53 -17.83 -16.53
C GLU A 309 6.15 -18.40 -16.91
N ASN A 310 5.31 -17.61 -17.59
CA ASN A 310 3.96 -17.97 -17.98
C ASN A 310 3.85 -18.50 -19.45
N GLU A 311 4.94 -18.48 -20.25
CA GLU A 311 5.06 -19.13 -21.55
C GLU A 311 5.48 -20.60 -21.44
#